data_f69d82d8fab4d84f5cd94efde3631ced
#
_entry.id   f69d82d8fab4d84f5cd94efde3631ced
#
_cell.length_a   1.000
_cell.length_b   1.000
_cell.length_c   1.000
_cell.angle_alpha   90.00
_cell.angle_beta   90.00
_cell.angle_gamma   90.00
#
_symmetry.space_group_name_H-M   'P 1'
#
loop_
_entity.id
_entity.type
_entity.pdbx_description
1 polymer ?
#
loop_
_entity_poly.entity_id
_entity_poly.type
_entity_poly.pdbx_seq_one_letter_code
_entity_poly.pdbx_strand_id
1 'polypeptide(L)'
;VACPTAGNAGGAMAAYASRAGMESFVFMPDDTPLINVKETHLAGARVFRVNGLINDCGRLVGEGREPMGWFDLSTLKEPYRIEGKKTMGLELAEQLGWELPDVILYPTGGGTGLIGMWKAFAELEAIGWLPDGKRPRMIACQSEGCAPIVRAFDAGEKHALPFENAHTVASGLRVPVAVGDFMILDAVRESGGCALTAP
;
A
#
# COMPACT_ATOMS: atom_id res chain seq x y z
N VAL A 1 18.23 4.76 -3.60
CA VAL A 1 16.95 4.45 -2.96
C VAL A 1 16.80 2.94 -2.75
N ALA A 2 16.09 2.50 -1.72
CA ALA A 2 15.85 1.09 -1.46
C ALA A 2 14.40 0.82 -1.04
N CYS A 3 13.83 -0.34 -1.42
CA CYS A 3 12.52 -0.74 -0.93
C CYS A 3 12.36 -2.26 -0.86
N PRO A 4 11.54 -2.77 0.08
CA PRO A 4 11.01 -4.12 0.06
C PRO A 4 9.75 -4.15 -0.80
N THR A 5 9.57 -5.21 -1.57
CA THR A 5 8.33 -5.38 -2.35
C THR A 5 8.10 -6.85 -2.72
N ALA A 6 6.82 -7.25 -2.77
CA ALA A 6 6.39 -8.53 -3.33
C ALA A 6 5.58 -8.34 -4.63
N GLY A 7 5.66 -7.16 -5.27
CA GLY A 7 4.85 -6.85 -6.44
C GLY A 7 5.32 -5.59 -7.20
N ASN A 8 4.38 -4.87 -7.77
CA ASN A 8 4.60 -3.79 -8.74
C ASN A 8 5.38 -2.56 -8.20
N ALA A 9 5.42 -2.34 -6.87
CA ALA A 9 6.11 -1.18 -6.30
C ALA A 9 7.62 -1.18 -6.62
N GLY A 10 8.24 -2.35 -6.71
CA GLY A 10 9.65 -2.48 -7.10
C GLY A 10 9.91 -2.06 -8.53
N GLY A 11 9.10 -2.55 -9.47
CA GLY A 11 9.20 -2.16 -10.88
C GLY A 11 9.00 -0.66 -11.09
N ALA A 12 7.97 -0.09 -10.44
CA ALA A 12 7.71 1.35 -10.50
C ALA A 12 8.88 2.17 -9.92
N MET A 13 9.39 1.81 -8.73
CA MET A 13 10.54 2.49 -8.14
C MET A 13 11.76 2.39 -9.05
N ALA A 14 12.06 1.20 -9.58
CA ALA A 14 13.21 0.97 -10.46
C ALA A 14 13.14 1.85 -11.71
N ALA A 15 11.99 1.91 -12.37
CA ALA A 15 11.79 2.71 -13.57
C ALA A 15 11.99 4.21 -13.31
N TYR A 16 11.38 4.74 -12.25
CA TYR A 16 11.52 6.17 -11.93
C TYR A 16 12.90 6.51 -11.38
N ALA A 17 13.50 5.65 -10.56
CA ALA A 17 14.88 5.84 -10.08
C ALA A 17 15.88 5.87 -11.23
N SER A 18 15.78 4.92 -12.16
CA SER A 18 16.61 4.86 -13.37
C SER A 18 16.50 6.14 -14.20
N ARG A 19 15.27 6.62 -14.42
CA ARG A 19 15.03 7.88 -15.15
C ARG A 19 15.61 9.10 -14.43
N ALA A 20 15.66 9.08 -13.10
CA ALA A 20 16.25 10.14 -12.29
C ALA A 20 17.77 9.99 -12.09
N GLY A 21 18.41 8.99 -12.67
CA GLY A 21 19.83 8.70 -12.50
C GLY A 21 20.21 8.22 -11.09
N MET A 22 19.26 7.65 -10.35
CA MET A 22 19.48 7.14 -9.00
C MET A 22 19.68 5.62 -9.02
N GLU A 23 20.62 5.14 -8.20
CA GLU A 23 20.72 3.70 -7.93
C GLU A 23 19.52 3.21 -7.12
N SER A 24 19.01 2.04 -7.47
CA SER A 24 17.88 1.43 -6.78
C SER A 24 18.17 -0.02 -6.37
N PHE A 25 17.79 -0.32 -5.12
CA PHE A 25 18.00 -1.61 -4.46
C PHE A 25 16.65 -2.17 -4.04
N VAL A 26 16.27 -3.33 -4.54
CA VAL A 26 14.96 -3.92 -4.29
C VAL A 26 15.11 -5.29 -3.65
N PHE A 27 14.46 -5.46 -2.51
CA PHE A 27 14.46 -6.70 -1.74
C PHE A 27 13.10 -7.38 -1.89
N MET A 28 13.09 -8.61 -2.38
CA MET A 28 11.87 -9.37 -2.68
C MET A 28 11.87 -10.73 -1.97
N PRO A 29 10.77 -11.16 -1.35
CA PRO A 29 10.61 -12.54 -0.93
C PRO A 29 10.89 -13.53 -2.08
N ASP A 30 11.42 -14.70 -1.77
CA ASP A 30 11.76 -15.72 -2.77
C ASP A 30 10.55 -16.23 -3.56
N ASP A 31 9.35 -16.14 -3.00
CA ASP A 31 8.09 -16.52 -3.64
C ASP A 31 7.43 -15.38 -4.45
N THR A 32 8.12 -14.24 -4.59
CA THR A 32 7.64 -13.14 -5.44
C THR A 32 7.51 -13.61 -6.88
N PRO A 33 6.39 -13.30 -7.58
CA PRO A 33 6.19 -13.70 -8.97
C PRO A 33 7.36 -13.29 -9.87
N LEU A 34 7.85 -14.23 -10.68
CA LEU A 34 9.05 -14.03 -11.51
C LEU A 34 8.92 -12.84 -12.45
N ILE A 35 7.71 -12.52 -12.90
CA ILE A 35 7.46 -11.36 -13.77
C ILE A 35 7.84 -10.05 -13.08
N ASN A 36 7.50 -9.88 -11.78
CA ASN A 36 7.86 -8.70 -11.01
C ASN A 36 9.38 -8.60 -10.78
N VAL A 37 10.03 -9.74 -10.54
CA VAL A 37 11.50 -9.79 -10.40
C VAL A 37 12.18 -9.35 -11.71
N LYS A 38 11.74 -9.90 -12.84
CA LYS A 38 12.29 -9.57 -14.15
C LYS A 38 12.05 -8.12 -14.54
N GLU A 39 10.82 -7.62 -14.38
CA GLU A 39 10.46 -6.23 -14.65
C GLU A 39 11.35 -5.27 -13.86
N THR A 40 11.48 -5.49 -12.56
CA THR A 40 12.28 -4.65 -11.68
C THR A 40 13.76 -4.65 -12.08
N HIS A 41 14.31 -5.81 -12.43
CA HIS A 41 15.69 -5.94 -12.90
C HIS A 41 15.90 -5.25 -14.27
N LEU A 42 14.99 -5.46 -15.22
CA LEU A 42 15.05 -4.82 -16.55
C LEU A 42 14.91 -3.29 -16.46
N ALA A 43 14.19 -2.79 -15.47
CA ALA A 43 14.10 -1.35 -15.19
C ALA A 43 15.37 -0.76 -14.54
N GLY A 44 16.41 -1.58 -14.29
CA GLY A 44 17.73 -1.11 -13.86
C GLY A 44 18.01 -1.24 -12.35
N ALA A 45 17.12 -1.85 -11.55
CA ALA A 45 17.37 -2.06 -10.14
C ALA A 45 18.30 -3.25 -9.86
N ARG A 46 19.04 -3.17 -8.76
CA ARG A 46 19.70 -4.32 -8.14
C ARG A 46 18.67 -5.07 -7.30
N VAL A 47 18.27 -6.26 -7.76
CA VAL A 47 17.23 -7.07 -7.11
C VAL A 47 17.87 -8.16 -6.26
N PHE A 48 17.44 -8.24 -5.01
CA PHE A 48 17.86 -9.26 -4.05
C PHE A 48 16.65 -10.11 -3.65
N ARG A 49 16.77 -11.42 -3.83
CA ARG A 49 15.77 -12.37 -3.35
C ARG A 49 16.10 -12.78 -1.92
N VAL A 50 15.10 -12.75 -1.06
CA VAL A 50 15.23 -13.00 0.38
C VAL A 50 14.42 -14.24 0.74
N ASN A 51 15.07 -15.22 1.36
CA ASN A 51 14.38 -16.36 1.96
C ASN A 51 13.67 -15.90 3.25
N GLY A 52 12.48 -15.35 3.09
CA GLY A 52 11.69 -14.75 4.17
C GLY A 52 10.45 -14.06 3.63
N LEU A 53 9.75 -13.35 4.49
CA LEU A 53 8.56 -12.57 4.15
C LEU A 53 8.91 -11.11 3.85
N ILE A 54 7.90 -10.35 3.42
CA ILE A 54 8.04 -8.92 3.13
C ILE A 54 8.59 -8.12 4.33
N ASN A 55 8.28 -8.54 5.56
CA ASN A 55 8.80 -7.90 6.77
C ASN A 55 10.30 -8.11 6.94
N ASP A 56 10.84 -9.28 6.54
CA ASP A 56 12.28 -9.54 6.54
C ASP A 56 13.00 -8.67 5.52
N CYS A 57 12.42 -8.51 4.34
CA CYS A 57 12.91 -7.58 3.33
C CYS A 57 12.93 -6.14 3.88
N GLY A 58 11.86 -5.73 4.57
CA GLY A 58 11.75 -4.40 5.20
C GLY A 58 12.81 -4.18 6.29
N ARG A 59 13.11 -5.22 7.09
CA ARG A 59 14.18 -5.17 8.09
C ARG A 59 15.55 -4.96 7.44
N LEU A 60 15.87 -5.70 6.38
CA LEU A 60 17.14 -5.55 5.64
C LEU A 60 17.30 -4.15 5.07
N VAL A 61 16.24 -3.57 4.49
CA VAL A 61 16.26 -2.17 4.01
C VAL A 61 16.52 -1.21 5.17
N GLY A 62 15.83 -1.40 6.30
CA GLY A 62 16.00 -0.57 7.49
C GLY A 62 17.43 -0.63 8.05
N GLU A 63 18.03 -1.82 8.16
CA GLU A 63 19.40 -2.03 8.60
C GLU A 63 20.44 -1.41 7.64
N GLY A 64 20.12 -1.37 6.34
CA GLY A 64 20.99 -0.79 5.31
C GLY A 64 20.95 0.74 5.19
N ARG A 65 20.00 1.42 5.84
CA ARG A 65 19.80 2.87 5.69
C ARG A 65 21.08 3.69 5.94
N GLU A 66 21.67 3.52 7.11
CA GLU A 66 22.85 4.27 7.51
C GLU A 66 24.13 3.78 6.84
N PRO A 67 24.49 2.45 6.91
CA PRO A 67 25.75 2.00 6.36
C PRO A 67 25.86 2.10 4.84
N MET A 68 24.73 2.06 4.12
CA MET A 68 24.66 2.11 2.66
C MET A 68 24.19 3.47 2.13
N GLY A 69 23.78 4.39 3.00
CA GLY A 69 23.23 5.68 2.62
C GLY A 69 21.90 5.57 1.86
N TRP A 70 21.10 4.53 2.13
CA TRP A 70 19.83 4.35 1.41
C TRP A 70 18.72 5.25 1.92
N PHE A 71 18.00 5.87 0.99
CA PHE A 71 16.69 6.42 1.29
C PHE A 71 15.66 5.28 1.23
N ASP A 72 15.04 5.01 2.37
CA ASP A 72 14.09 3.90 2.56
C ASP A 72 12.70 4.28 2.05
N LEU A 73 12.30 3.69 0.91
CA LEU A 73 10.98 3.81 0.31
C LEU A 73 10.04 2.68 0.74
N SER A 74 10.28 2.05 1.88
CA SER A 74 9.32 1.09 2.45
C SER A 74 7.96 1.74 2.66
N THR A 75 6.93 0.93 2.59
CA THR A 75 5.55 1.38 2.75
C THR A 75 5.37 2.19 4.04
N LEU A 76 4.94 3.45 3.89
CA LEU A 76 4.63 4.38 4.99
C LEU A 76 5.81 4.71 5.92
N LYS A 77 7.03 4.55 5.44
CA LYS A 77 8.24 5.07 6.11
C LYS A 77 8.58 6.51 5.71
N GLU A 78 7.88 7.02 4.72
CA GLU A 78 7.99 8.37 4.17
C GLU A 78 6.60 8.84 3.67
N PRO A 79 6.34 10.14 3.54
CA PRO A 79 5.02 10.66 3.17
C PRO A 79 4.71 10.58 1.67
N TYR A 80 5.72 10.53 0.82
CA TYR A 80 5.57 10.69 -0.64
C TYR A 80 4.78 9.57 -1.29
N ARG A 81 4.79 8.38 -0.70
CA ARG A 81 3.99 7.26 -1.23
C ARG A 81 2.49 7.54 -1.13
N ILE A 82 2.03 8.11 -0.02
CA ILE A 82 0.63 8.51 0.12
C ILE A 82 0.31 9.67 -0.81
N GLU A 83 1.19 10.66 -0.92
CA GLU A 83 1.01 11.77 -1.85
C GLU A 83 0.92 11.28 -3.30
N GLY A 84 1.76 10.32 -3.70
CA GLY A 84 1.65 9.68 -5.01
C GLY A 84 0.38 8.84 -5.18
N LYS A 85 -0.08 8.17 -4.13
CA LYS A 85 -1.32 7.37 -4.17
C LYS A 85 -2.60 8.22 -4.20
N LYS A 86 -2.56 9.48 -3.82
CA LYS A 86 -3.69 10.42 -4.01
C LYS A 86 -4.11 10.52 -5.47
N THR A 87 -3.17 10.38 -6.41
CA THR A 87 -3.48 10.45 -7.84
C THR A 87 -4.57 9.46 -8.26
N MET A 88 -4.68 8.30 -7.62
CA MET A 88 -5.79 7.36 -7.85
C MET A 88 -7.14 7.97 -7.50
N GLY A 89 -7.25 8.69 -6.38
CA GLY A 89 -8.48 9.36 -5.97
C GLY A 89 -8.81 10.57 -6.85
N LEU A 90 -7.80 11.34 -7.24
CA LEU A 90 -7.95 12.49 -8.15
C LEU A 90 -8.43 12.04 -9.53
N GLU A 91 -7.78 11.00 -10.09
CA GLU A 91 -8.15 10.41 -11.38
C GLU A 91 -9.56 9.83 -11.36
N LEU A 92 -9.94 9.13 -10.27
CA LEU A 92 -11.29 8.61 -10.10
C LEU A 92 -12.33 9.74 -10.08
N ALA A 93 -12.10 10.81 -9.34
CA ALA A 93 -12.99 11.96 -9.28
C ALA A 93 -13.14 12.62 -10.66
N GLU A 94 -12.04 12.85 -11.37
CA GLU A 94 -12.04 13.44 -12.72
C GLU A 94 -12.79 12.56 -13.72
N GLN A 95 -12.51 11.26 -13.77
CA GLN A 95 -13.12 10.33 -14.72
C GLN A 95 -14.63 10.13 -14.48
N LEU A 96 -15.09 10.31 -13.24
CA LEU A 96 -16.51 10.27 -12.89
C LEU A 96 -17.19 11.64 -12.95
N GLY A 97 -16.53 12.65 -13.51
CA GLY A 97 -17.13 13.99 -13.69
C GLY A 97 -17.30 14.75 -12.37
N TRP A 98 -16.40 14.52 -11.41
CA TRP A 98 -16.39 15.13 -10.06
C TRP A 98 -17.58 14.70 -9.18
N GLU A 99 -18.19 13.57 -9.51
CA GLU A 99 -19.19 12.90 -8.69
C GLU A 99 -18.62 11.57 -8.20
N LEU A 100 -18.32 11.46 -6.90
CA LEU A 100 -17.76 10.23 -6.33
C LEU A 100 -18.84 9.15 -6.18
N PRO A 101 -18.47 7.85 -6.29
CA PRO A 101 -19.40 6.76 -6.04
C PRO A 101 -19.80 6.70 -4.56
N ASP A 102 -20.94 6.08 -4.27
CA ASP A 102 -21.40 5.90 -2.88
C ASP A 102 -20.49 4.99 -2.06
N VAL A 103 -19.83 4.04 -2.72
CA VAL A 103 -19.03 2.99 -2.07
C VAL A 103 -17.79 2.66 -2.92
N ILE A 104 -16.66 2.51 -2.26
CA ILE A 104 -15.42 1.98 -2.87
C ILE A 104 -15.00 0.71 -2.14
N LEU A 105 -15.00 -0.43 -2.83
CA LEU A 105 -14.40 -1.67 -2.35
C LEU A 105 -12.94 -1.70 -2.79
N TYR A 106 -12.03 -1.74 -1.81
CA TYR A 106 -10.61 -1.66 -2.12
C TYR A 106 -9.84 -2.89 -1.59
N PRO A 107 -9.16 -3.65 -2.48
CA PRO A 107 -8.28 -4.75 -2.07
C PRO A 107 -7.14 -4.21 -1.20
N THR A 108 -7.10 -4.62 0.07
CA THR A 108 -6.31 -3.97 1.10
C THR A 108 -5.22 -4.88 1.65
N GLY A 109 -3.97 -4.66 1.22
CA GLY A 109 -2.78 -5.17 1.88
C GLY A 109 -2.21 -4.12 2.82
N GLY A 110 -1.19 -3.36 2.39
CA GLY A 110 -0.65 -2.23 3.14
C GLY A 110 -1.52 -0.97 3.16
N GLY A 111 -2.63 -0.95 2.42
CA GLY A 111 -3.68 0.08 2.46
C GLY A 111 -3.33 1.44 1.87
N THR A 112 -2.16 1.61 1.25
CA THR A 112 -1.69 2.93 0.77
C THR A 112 -2.64 3.59 -0.23
N GLY A 113 -3.27 2.80 -1.11
CA GLY A 113 -4.24 3.33 -2.07
C GLY A 113 -5.55 3.76 -1.42
N LEU A 114 -6.07 2.98 -0.45
CA LEU A 114 -7.25 3.35 0.33
C LEU A 114 -7.01 4.66 1.09
N ILE A 115 -5.89 4.75 1.81
CA ILE A 115 -5.49 5.96 2.55
C ILE A 115 -5.30 7.14 1.59
N GLY A 116 -4.63 6.91 0.45
CA GLY A 116 -4.38 7.96 -0.56
C GLY A 116 -5.66 8.50 -1.18
N MET A 117 -6.61 7.64 -1.55
CA MET A 117 -7.92 8.07 -2.04
C MET A 117 -8.70 8.85 -0.99
N TRP A 118 -8.76 8.35 0.25
CA TRP A 118 -9.45 9.04 1.34
C TRP A 118 -8.89 10.44 1.58
N LYS A 119 -7.56 10.57 1.57
CA LYS A 119 -6.87 11.87 1.65
C LYS A 119 -7.22 12.78 0.47
N ALA A 120 -7.18 12.25 -0.77
CA ALA A 120 -7.53 13.01 -1.96
C ALA A 120 -8.95 13.56 -1.91
N PHE A 121 -9.92 12.73 -1.49
CA PHE A 121 -11.32 13.16 -1.37
C PHE A 121 -11.51 14.26 -0.32
N ALA A 122 -10.81 14.16 0.82
CA ALA A 122 -10.81 15.20 1.83
C ALA A 122 -10.22 16.53 1.32
N GLU A 123 -9.16 16.48 0.54
CA GLU A 123 -8.54 17.66 -0.07
C GLU A 123 -9.44 18.28 -1.14
N LEU A 124 -10.06 17.47 -2.00
CA LEU A 124 -11.00 17.95 -3.03
C LEU A 124 -12.25 18.61 -2.41
N GLU A 125 -12.76 18.05 -1.31
CA GLU A 125 -13.84 18.66 -0.54
C GLU A 125 -13.40 20.00 0.06
N ALA A 126 -12.22 20.05 0.69
CA ALA A 126 -11.69 21.27 1.32
C ALA A 126 -11.46 22.42 0.33
N ILE A 127 -11.13 22.14 -0.93
CA ILE A 127 -10.98 23.16 -1.99
C ILE A 127 -12.29 23.45 -2.75
N GLY A 128 -13.40 22.83 -2.36
CA GLY A 128 -14.71 23.06 -2.93
C GLY A 128 -14.98 22.41 -4.29
N TRP A 129 -14.19 21.40 -4.68
CA TRP A 129 -14.38 20.64 -5.93
C TRP A 129 -15.38 19.50 -5.78
N LEU A 130 -15.60 19.05 -4.57
CA LEU A 130 -16.62 18.06 -4.24
C LEU A 130 -17.66 18.69 -3.29
N PRO A 131 -18.93 18.28 -3.36
CA PRO A 131 -19.94 18.70 -2.40
C PRO A 131 -19.59 18.21 -0.98
N ASP A 132 -19.83 19.05 0.02
CA ASP A 132 -19.60 18.71 1.42
C ASP A 132 -20.35 17.42 1.83
N GLY A 133 -19.65 16.55 2.56
CA GLY A 133 -20.20 15.32 3.12
C GLY A 133 -20.53 14.22 2.11
N LYS A 134 -20.12 14.36 0.84
CA LYS A 134 -20.34 13.34 -0.20
C LYS A 134 -19.10 12.50 -0.52
N ARG A 135 -18.31 12.15 0.49
CA ARG A 135 -17.23 11.18 0.31
C ARG A 135 -17.77 9.75 0.35
N PRO A 136 -17.17 8.81 -0.42
CA PRO A 136 -17.63 7.43 -0.48
C PRO A 136 -17.40 6.69 0.83
N ARG A 137 -18.21 5.68 1.10
CA ARG A 137 -17.91 4.68 2.13
C ARG A 137 -16.76 3.80 1.63
N MET A 138 -15.68 3.74 2.41
CA MET A 138 -14.49 2.96 2.10
C MET A 138 -14.60 1.55 2.67
N ILE A 139 -14.54 0.54 1.83
CA ILE A 139 -14.62 -0.86 2.23
C ILE A 139 -13.23 -1.50 2.05
N ALA A 140 -12.61 -1.89 3.17
CA ALA A 140 -11.34 -2.61 3.14
C ALA A 140 -11.60 -4.10 2.88
N CYS A 141 -11.14 -4.62 1.73
CA CYS A 141 -11.29 -6.03 1.37
C CYS A 141 -9.97 -6.77 1.56
N GLN A 142 -9.96 -7.83 2.37
CA GLN A 142 -8.80 -8.68 2.59
C GLN A 142 -9.11 -10.15 2.24
N SER A 143 -8.07 -10.95 2.02
CA SER A 143 -8.24 -12.41 1.92
C SER A 143 -8.44 -13.02 3.30
N GLU A 144 -9.31 -14.04 3.43
CA GLU A 144 -9.51 -14.79 4.69
C GLU A 144 -8.20 -15.31 5.28
N GLY A 145 -7.25 -15.72 4.44
CA GLY A 145 -5.94 -16.20 4.85
C GLY A 145 -4.96 -15.11 5.28
N CYS A 146 -5.31 -13.81 5.17
CA CYS A 146 -4.51 -12.70 5.66
C CYS A 146 -5.36 -11.44 5.87
N ALA A 147 -6.06 -11.36 7.02
CA ALA A 147 -7.07 -10.34 7.30
C ALA A 147 -6.86 -9.61 8.64
N PRO A 148 -5.68 -9.01 8.90
CA PRO A 148 -5.42 -8.32 10.17
C PRO A 148 -6.32 -7.09 10.35
N ILE A 149 -6.62 -6.35 9.28
CA ILE A 149 -7.46 -5.14 9.34
C ILE A 149 -8.91 -5.49 9.65
N VAL A 150 -9.45 -6.56 9.03
CA VAL A 150 -10.82 -7.02 9.31
C VAL A 150 -10.96 -7.41 10.78
N ARG A 151 -10.02 -8.20 11.32
CA ARG A 151 -10.02 -8.58 12.75
C ARG A 151 -10.01 -7.37 13.69
N ALA A 152 -9.14 -6.39 13.41
CA ALA A 152 -9.06 -5.17 14.20
C ALA A 152 -10.32 -4.30 14.09
N PHE A 153 -10.91 -4.22 12.90
CA PHE A 153 -12.15 -3.48 12.67
C PHE A 153 -13.30 -4.08 13.48
N ASP A 154 -13.50 -5.40 13.38
CA ASP A 154 -14.56 -6.14 14.10
C ASP A 154 -14.39 -6.07 15.63
N ALA A 155 -13.15 -6.09 16.11
CA ALA A 155 -12.83 -5.95 17.52
C ALA A 155 -12.91 -4.49 18.05
N GLY A 156 -13.12 -3.50 17.17
CA GLY A 156 -13.11 -2.08 17.55
C GLY A 156 -11.73 -1.52 17.90
N GLU A 157 -10.67 -2.24 17.56
CA GLU A 157 -9.29 -1.89 17.92
C GLU A 157 -8.73 -0.77 17.02
N LYS A 158 -7.83 0.04 17.58
CA LYS A 158 -7.13 1.09 16.82
C LYS A 158 -6.00 0.54 15.96
N HIS A 159 -5.37 -0.54 16.39
CA HIS A 159 -4.24 -1.17 15.72
C HIS A 159 -4.52 -2.64 15.45
N ALA A 160 -4.02 -3.14 14.33
CA ALA A 160 -4.14 -4.55 13.98
C ALA A 160 -3.00 -5.38 14.60
N LEU A 161 -3.34 -6.48 15.24
CA LEU A 161 -2.34 -7.47 15.65
C LEU A 161 -1.76 -8.22 14.43
N PRO A 162 -0.50 -8.68 14.52
CA PRO A 162 0.11 -9.49 13.47
C PRO A 162 -0.76 -10.71 13.12
N PHE A 163 -0.90 -11.00 11.82
CA PHE A 163 -1.65 -12.16 11.35
C PHE A 163 -0.71 -13.35 11.17
N GLU A 164 -0.92 -14.38 11.96
CA GLU A 164 -0.11 -15.60 11.91
C GLU A 164 -0.50 -16.50 10.72
N ASN A 165 0.49 -17.25 10.21
CA ASN A 165 0.32 -18.20 9.11
C ASN A 165 -0.36 -17.60 7.86
N ALA A 166 -0.03 -16.35 7.54
CA ALA A 166 -0.60 -15.62 6.44
C ALA A 166 -0.39 -16.32 5.09
N HIS A 167 -1.47 -16.60 4.38
CA HIS A 167 -1.48 -17.23 3.07
C HIS A 167 -2.60 -16.67 2.19
N THR A 168 -2.33 -16.52 0.91
CA THR A 168 -3.32 -16.13 -0.12
C THR A 168 -2.69 -16.25 -1.50
N VAL A 169 -3.51 -16.53 -2.51
CA VAL A 169 -3.09 -16.48 -3.92
C VAL A 169 -2.83 -15.03 -4.39
N ALA A 170 -3.44 -14.06 -3.71
CA ALA A 170 -3.25 -12.63 -3.97
C ALA A 170 -1.98 -12.13 -3.25
N SER A 171 -0.79 -12.43 -3.78
CA SER A 171 0.50 -12.13 -3.15
C SER A 171 0.66 -10.69 -2.70
N GLY A 172 0.13 -9.72 -3.46
CA GLY A 172 0.17 -8.30 -3.12
C GLY A 172 -0.71 -7.90 -1.92
N LEU A 173 -1.64 -8.76 -1.49
CA LEU A 173 -2.48 -8.56 -0.31
C LEU A 173 -1.94 -9.28 0.93
N ARG A 174 -0.92 -10.11 0.81
CA ARG A 174 -0.31 -10.86 1.92
C ARG A 174 0.56 -9.94 2.78
N VAL A 175 -0.07 -9.11 3.57
CA VAL A 175 0.57 -8.16 4.48
C VAL A 175 0.13 -8.45 5.91
N PRO A 176 0.85 -9.34 6.63
CA PRO A 176 0.51 -9.74 8.00
C PRO A 176 0.56 -8.60 9.01
N VAL A 177 1.37 -7.57 8.73
CA VAL A 177 1.52 -6.37 9.56
C VAL A 177 1.54 -5.16 8.63
N ALA A 178 0.47 -4.39 8.63
CA ALA A 178 0.39 -3.14 7.88
C ALA A 178 0.90 -1.98 8.74
N VAL A 179 1.90 -1.25 8.28
CA VAL A 179 2.48 -0.09 9.02
C VAL A 179 1.46 1.02 9.26
N GLY A 180 0.52 1.20 8.33
CA GLY A 180 -0.53 2.21 8.39
C GLY A 180 -1.91 1.65 8.77
N ASP A 181 -1.96 0.60 9.57
CA ASP A 181 -3.20 -0.06 9.99
C ASP A 181 -4.22 0.92 10.61
N PHE A 182 -3.77 1.81 11.48
CA PHE A 182 -4.61 2.83 12.10
C PHE A 182 -5.20 3.81 11.07
N MET A 183 -4.44 4.20 10.04
CA MET A 183 -4.92 5.09 8.99
C MET A 183 -5.98 4.41 8.11
N ILE A 184 -5.82 3.10 7.85
CA ILE A 184 -6.83 2.31 7.14
C ILE A 184 -8.11 2.24 7.98
N LEU A 185 -7.98 1.88 9.26
CA LEU A 185 -9.11 1.74 10.18
C LEU A 185 -9.85 3.06 10.39
N ASP A 186 -9.11 4.17 10.52
CA ASP A 186 -9.69 5.51 10.63
C ASP A 186 -10.48 5.87 9.36
N ALA A 187 -9.89 5.72 8.17
CA ALA A 187 -10.58 6.00 6.90
C ALA A 187 -11.85 5.17 6.71
N VAL A 188 -11.81 3.87 7.06
CA VAL A 188 -12.98 2.99 6.98
C VAL A 188 -14.07 3.42 7.95
N ARG A 189 -13.72 3.75 9.19
CA ARG A 189 -14.68 4.18 10.22
C ARG A 189 -15.27 5.57 9.94
N GLU A 190 -14.42 6.55 9.62
CA GLU A 190 -14.84 7.92 9.29
C GLU A 190 -15.77 7.96 8.08
N SER A 191 -15.55 7.10 7.10
CA SER A 191 -16.40 7.00 5.91
C SER A 191 -17.74 6.28 6.15
N GLY A 192 -17.98 5.72 7.34
CA GLY A 192 -19.11 4.83 7.61
C GLY A 192 -19.05 3.53 6.80
N GLY A 193 -17.86 3.11 6.41
CA GLY A 193 -17.59 1.88 5.68
C GLY A 193 -17.47 0.66 6.58
N CYS A 194 -16.88 -0.40 6.06
CA CYS A 194 -16.60 -1.63 6.81
C CYS A 194 -15.33 -2.31 6.30
N ALA A 195 -14.89 -3.33 7.01
CA ALA A 195 -13.86 -4.24 6.55
C ALA A 195 -14.46 -5.62 6.35
N LEU A 196 -14.06 -6.33 5.29
CA LEU A 196 -14.59 -7.66 4.98
C LEU A 196 -13.52 -8.56 4.37
N THR A 197 -13.73 -9.88 4.50
CA THR A 197 -12.89 -10.88 3.86
C THR A 197 -13.54 -11.43 2.60
N ALA A 198 -12.67 -11.84 1.67
CA ALA A 198 -13.01 -12.69 0.54
C ALA A 198 -12.20 -14.00 0.60
N PRO A 199 -12.74 -15.13 0.11
CA PRO A 199 -12.05 -16.42 0.09
C PRO A 199 -10.79 -16.41 -0.79
#